data_0a9ec3382edd7d034f77e0d637ed5280
#
_entry.id   0a9ec3382edd7d034f77e0d637ed5280
#
_cell.length_a   1.000
_cell.length_b   1.000
_cell.length_c   1.000
_cell.angle_alpha   90.00
_cell.angle_beta   90.00
_cell.angle_gamma   90.00
#
_symmetry.space_group_name_H-M   'P 1'
#
loop_
_entity.id
_entity.type
_entity.pdbx_description
1 polymer ?
#
loop_
_entity_poly.entity_id
_entity_poly.type
_entity_poly.pdbx_seq_one_letter_code
_entity_poly.pdbx_strand_id
1 'polypeptide(L)'
;MGHSGAQAARPARNLAGRAGGPSFSSDLSERIDYNIPDLPIYARRDALSSFPDYRCPCHWHRDLEFIHVISGQMQYFVNGAIVTLEAGNGLVVNSSRLHYGFSPQQRQCWFICVVVGPELLERLGADERVFDGELLHQRVPTAARRHSAHLA
;
A
#
# COMPACT_ATOMS: atom_id res chain seq x y z
N MET A 1 -46.15 18.34 27.48
CA MET A 1 -44.81 17.99 27.98
C MET A 1 -44.22 16.94 27.04
N GLY A 2 -43.50 17.39 26.05
CA GLY A 2 -42.88 16.52 25.04
C GLY A 2 -41.38 16.53 25.21
N HIS A 3 -40.81 15.37 25.53
CA HIS A 3 -39.38 15.20 25.57
C HIS A 3 -38.88 14.85 24.18
N SER A 4 -38.22 15.81 23.55
CA SER A 4 -37.41 15.60 22.35
C SER A 4 -36.11 14.90 22.74
N GLY A 5 -36.04 13.63 22.43
CA GLY A 5 -34.79 12.86 22.54
C GLY A 5 -33.87 13.18 21.36
N ALA A 6 -32.85 14.00 21.58
CA ALA A 6 -31.77 14.19 20.64
C ALA A 6 -30.97 12.91 20.57
N GLN A 7 -31.04 12.23 19.44
CA GLN A 7 -30.25 11.05 19.13
C GLN A 7 -28.83 11.50 18.85
N ALA A 8 -27.93 11.29 19.81
CA ALA A 8 -26.51 11.56 19.67
C ALA A 8 -25.95 10.71 18.50
N ALA A 9 -25.36 11.38 17.51
CA ALA A 9 -24.65 10.75 16.43
C ALA A 9 -23.52 9.89 17.00
N ARG A 10 -23.54 8.59 16.69
CA ARG A 10 -22.45 7.67 17.04
C ARG A 10 -21.17 8.16 16.35
N PRO A 11 -20.05 8.31 17.07
CA PRO A 11 -18.79 8.65 16.43
C PRO A 11 -18.41 7.54 15.45
N ALA A 12 -17.96 7.94 14.27
CA ALA A 12 -17.41 7.03 13.28
C ALA A 12 -16.34 6.16 13.96
N ARG A 13 -16.52 4.85 13.89
CA ARG A 13 -15.52 3.91 14.40
C ARG A 13 -14.23 4.15 13.65
N ASN A 14 -13.22 4.63 14.36
CA ASN A 14 -11.84 4.63 13.92
C ASN A 14 -11.46 3.21 13.51
N LEU A 15 -11.17 2.99 12.23
CA LEU A 15 -10.63 1.74 11.69
C LEU A 15 -9.18 1.46 12.16
N ALA A 16 -8.73 2.15 13.20
CA ALA A 16 -7.47 1.92 13.91
C ALA A 16 -7.56 0.80 14.96
N GLY A 17 -8.66 0.05 14.99
CA GLY A 17 -8.88 -1.08 15.90
C GLY A 17 -8.44 -2.39 15.27
N ARG A 18 -7.18 -2.56 14.89
CA ARG A 18 -6.58 -3.87 14.71
C ARG A 18 -6.14 -4.39 16.08
N ALA A 19 -6.89 -5.34 16.64
CA ALA A 19 -6.30 -6.38 17.43
C ALA A 19 -5.43 -7.23 16.48
N GLY A 20 -4.10 -6.99 16.46
CA GLY A 20 -3.14 -7.57 15.52
C GLY A 20 -2.59 -6.52 14.56
N GLY A 21 -1.62 -5.71 15.00
CA GLY A 21 -0.74 -4.97 14.11
C GLY A 21 0.12 -5.93 13.29
N PRO A 22 0.81 -5.46 12.23
CA PRO A 22 1.68 -6.31 11.43
C PRO A 22 2.63 -7.07 12.36
N SER A 23 2.61 -8.41 12.28
CA SER A 23 3.49 -9.24 13.10
C SER A 23 4.84 -9.34 12.37
N PHE A 24 5.77 -8.50 12.74
CA PHE A 24 7.15 -8.57 12.26
C PHE A 24 7.94 -9.58 13.09
N SER A 25 8.63 -10.48 12.40
CA SER A 25 9.61 -11.36 13.00
C SER A 25 10.93 -10.61 13.23
N SER A 26 11.84 -11.19 14.02
CA SER A 26 13.16 -10.60 14.29
C SER A 26 14.03 -10.42 13.06
N ASP A 27 13.74 -11.13 11.98
CA ASP A 27 14.38 -11.03 10.67
C ASP A 27 13.70 -10.03 9.71
N LEU A 28 12.79 -9.20 10.22
CA LEU A 28 11.98 -8.23 9.48
C LEU A 28 10.97 -8.84 8.49
N SER A 29 10.74 -10.15 8.53
CA SER A 29 9.67 -10.75 7.73
C SER A 29 8.30 -10.34 8.26
N GLU A 30 7.39 -10.01 7.35
CA GLU A 30 5.99 -9.73 7.65
C GLU A 30 5.11 -10.85 7.15
N ARG A 31 4.17 -11.28 8.01
CA ARG A 31 3.07 -12.13 7.58
C ARG A 31 1.91 -11.27 7.13
N ILE A 32 1.50 -11.43 5.89
CA ILE A 32 0.38 -10.67 5.33
C ILE A 32 -0.96 -11.30 5.74
N ASP A 33 -1.82 -10.50 6.36
CA ASP A 33 -3.21 -10.87 6.64
C ASP A 33 -4.10 -10.40 5.50
N TYR A 34 -4.36 -11.27 4.52
CA TYR A 34 -5.19 -10.95 3.37
C TYR A 34 -6.60 -10.52 3.79
N ASN A 35 -7.14 -9.51 3.13
CA ASN A 35 -8.43 -8.90 3.47
C ASN A 35 -9.46 -8.91 2.34
N ILE A 36 -9.14 -9.53 1.22
CA ILE A 36 -10.11 -9.76 0.14
C ILE A 36 -10.63 -11.20 0.28
N PRO A 37 -11.95 -11.41 0.39
CA PRO A 37 -12.53 -12.74 0.54
C PRO A 37 -12.08 -13.71 -0.57
N ASP A 38 -11.69 -14.93 -0.19
CA ASP A 38 -11.32 -16.03 -1.08
C ASP A 38 -10.09 -15.79 -1.98
N LEU A 39 -9.41 -14.68 -1.80
CA LEU A 39 -8.20 -14.33 -2.57
C LEU A 39 -7.01 -14.04 -1.65
N PRO A 40 -5.80 -14.47 -2.01
CA PRO A 40 -4.59 -14.09 -1.31
C PRO A 40 -4.18 -12.65 -1.69
N ILE A 41 -5.05 -11.70 -1.37
CA ILE A 41 -4.86 -10.27 -1.65
C ILE A 41 -5.13 -9.47 -0.38
N TYR A 42 -4.20 -8.56 -0.09
CA TYR A 42 -4.41 -7.47 0.84
C TYR A 42 -4.48 -6.17 0.04
N ALA A 43 -5.49 -5.35 0.30
CA ALA A 43 -5.63 -4.04 -0.31
C ALA A 43 -6.05 -3.00 0.72
N ARG A 44 -5.34 -1.87 0.73
CA ARG A 44 -5.62 -0.79 1.67
C ARG A 44 -5.25 0.57 1.09
N ARG A 45 -6.05 1.57 1.45
CA ARG A 45 -5.70 2.97 1.32
C ARG A 45 -5.14 3.47 2.66
N ASP A 46 -3.95 4.02 2.63
CA ASP A 46 -3.25 4.53 3.80
C ASP A 46 -2.82 5.98 3.65
N ALA A 47 -2.54 6.58 4.78
CA ALA A 47 -1.91 7.88 4.89
C ALA A 47 -0.54 7.71 5.57
N LEU A 48 0.49 8.33 5.03
CA LEU A 48 1.83 8.20 5.60
C LEU A 48 1.91 8.76 7.04
N SER A 49 1.06 9.74 7.36
CA SER A 49 0.89 10.26 8.73
C SER A 49 0.32 9.26 9.74
N SER A 50 -0.21 8.11 9.27
CA SER A 50 -0.68 7.04 10.16
C SER A 50 0.47 6.24 10.77
N PHE A 51 1.68 6.43 10.28
CA PHE A 51 2.89 5.77 10.76
C PHE A 51 3.73 6.73 11.58
N PRO A 52 4.38 6.27 12.67
CA PRO A 52 5.30 7.08 13.44
C PRO A 52 6.35 7.72 12.53
N ASP A 53 6.64 9.00 12.76
CA ASP A 53 7.63 9.78 12.01
C ASP A 53 7.45 9.75 10.49
N TYR A 54 6.21 9.53 10.02
CA TYR A 54 5.90 9.39 8.59
C TYR A 54 6.75 8.31 7.91
N ARG A 55 6.92 7.18 8.59
CA ARG A 55 7.74 6.07 8.13
C ARG A 55 7.06 4.73 8.38
N CYS A 56 6.81 3.98 7.31
CA CYS A 56 6.38 2.60 7.41
C CYS A 56 7.49 1.74 8.03
N PRO A 57 7.17 0.71 8.79
CA PRO A 57 8.16 -0.26 9.24
C PRO A 57 8.93 -0.87 8.06
N CYS A 58 10.24 -1.02 8.22
CA CYS A 58 11.06 -1.72 7.24
C CYS A 58 10.78 -3.22 7.33
N HIS A 59 10.41 -3.85 6.21
CA HIS A 59 10.01 -5.27 6.20
C HIS A 59 10.23 -5.91 4.83
N TRP A 60 10.02 -7.21 4.78
CA TRP A 60 9.94 -7.99 3.55
C TRP A 60 8.90 -9.11 3.69
N HIS A 61 8.34 -9.55 2.57
CA HIS A 61 7.44 -10.69 2.46
C HIS A 61 7.60 -11.38 1.10
N ARG A 62 7.01 -12.57 0.93
CA ARG A 62 7.10 -13.33 -0.33
C ARG A 62 6.14 -12.82 -1.41
N ASP A 63 5.20 -12.01 -1.03
CA ASP A 63 4.17 -11.47 -1.90
C ASP A 63 4.74 -10.39 -2.82
N LEU A 64 4.05 -10.13 -3.94
CA LEU A 64 4.26 -8.92 -4.73
C LEU A 64 3.50 -7.76 -4.09
N GLU A 65 4.12 -6.58 -4.03
CA GLU A 65 3.47 -5.38 -3.54
C GLU A 65 3.38 -4.31 -4.63
N PHE A 66 2.22 -3.68 -4.72
CA PHE A 66 1.93 -2.58 -5.61
C PHE A 66 1.60 -1.35 -4.79
N ILE A 67 2.34 -0.29 -4.98
CA ILE A 67 2.10 1.03 -4.36
C ILE A 67 1.64 2.00 -5.42
N HIS A 68 0.58 2.74 -5.13
CA HIS A 68 0.11 3.84 -5.97
C HIS A 68 -0.15 5.09 -5.13
N VAL A 69 0.55 6.19 -5.43
CA VAL A 69 0.39 7.46 -4.72
C VAL A 69 -0.83 8.21 -5.28
N ILE A 70 -1.81 8.47 -4.40
CA ILE A 70 -3.04 9.20 -4.75
C ILE A 70 -2.79 10.71 -4.71
N SER A 71 -2.13 11.19 -3.64
CA SER A 71 -1.80 12.60 -3.44
C SER A 71 -0.60 12.77 -2.52
N GLY A 72 0.10 13.90 -2.68
CA GLY A 72 1.35 14.15 -1.97
C GLY A 72 2.54 13.47 -2.62
N GLN A 73 3.56 13.25 -1.82
CA GLN A 73 4.84 12.67 -2.25
C GLN A 73 5.44 11.85 -1.11
N MET A 74 6.08 10.75 -1.45
CA MET A 74 6.92 10.00 -0.50
C MET A 74 8.18 9.48 -1.17
N GLN A 75 9.17 9.16 -0.36
CA GLN A 75 10.29 8.33 -0.76
C GLN A 75 9.98 6.86 -0.45
N TYR A 76 10.47 5.99 -1.30
CA TYR A 76 10.29 4.55 -1.13
C TYR A 76 11.62 3.84 -1.27
N PHE A 77 12.00 3.13 -0.21
CA PHE A 77 13.20 2.30 -0.18
C PHE A 77 12.87 0.89 -0.66
N VAL A 78 13.67 0.36 -1.57
CA VAL A 78 13.61 -1.04 -1.99
C VAL A 78 15.03 -1.58 -2.12
N ASN A 79 15.39 -2.52 -1.27
CA ASN A 79 16.63 -3.30 -1.35
C ASN A 79 17.90 -2.48 -1.65
N GLY A 80 18.07 -1.35 -0.96
CA GLY A 80 19.23 -0.46 -1.11
C GLY A 80 19.04 0.74 -2.04
N ALA A 81 17.99 0.77 -2.84
CA ALA A 81 17.64 1.92 -3.69
C ALA A 81 16.53 2.77 -3.08
N ILE A 82 16.56 4.07 -3.33
CA ILE A 82 15.50 5.00 -2.93
C ILE A 82 14.95 5.66 -4.18
N VAL A 83 13.62 5.65 -4.31
CA VAL A 83 12.90 6.35 -5.37
C VAL A 83 11.92 7.34 -4.78
N THR A 84 11.68 8.45 -5.48
CA THR A 84 10.65 9.41 -5.13
C THR A 84 9.38 9.08 -5.90
N LEU A 85 8.27 8.93 -5.18
CA LEU A 85 6.95 8.72 -5.74
C LEU A 85 6.10 9.96 -5.51
N GLU A 86 5.58 10.51 -6.59
CA GLU A 86 4.66 11.65 -6.60
C GLU A 86 3.23 11.19 -6.90
N ALA A 87 2.25 12.06 -6.68
CA ALA A 87 0.86 11.77 -7.02
C ALA A 87 0.72 11.25 -8.46
N GLY A 88 0.03 10.13 -8.62
CA GLY A 88 -0.15 9.44 -9.89
C GLY A 88 0.97 8.46 -10.25
N ASN A 89 2.06 8.42 -9.50
CA ASN A 89 3.11 7.41 -9.69
C ASN A 89 2.79 6.13 -8.93
N GLY A 90 3.31 5.03 -9.43
CA GLY A 90 3.26 3.73 -8.76
C GLY A 90 4.61 3.03 -8.76
N LEU A 91 4.70 1.99 -7.96
CA LEU A 91 5.86 1.16 -7.76
C LEU A 91 5.43 -0.30 -7.61
N VAL A 92 6.20 -1.21 -8.17
CA VAL A 92 6.06 -2.65 -7.89
C VAL A 92 7.28 -3.09 -7.09
N VAL A 93 7.04 -3.77 -5.97
CA VAL A 93 8.06 -4.41 -5.14
C VAL A 93 8.00 -5.90 -5.38
N ASN A 94 9.09 -6.47 -5.80
CA ASN A 94 9.21 -7.92 -5.97
C ASN A 94 9.22 -8.67 -4.64
N SER A 95 8.87 -9.95 -4.73
CA SER A 95 8.97 -10.91 -3.65
C SER A 95 10.33 -10.81 -2.92
N SER A 96 10.28 -10.93 -1.61
CA SER A 96 11.47 -11.04 -0.73
C SER A 96 12.45 -9.86 -0.82
N ARG A 97 11.95 -8.67 -1.15
CA ARG A 97 12.74 -7.43 -1.14
C ARG A 97 12.44 -6.62 0.10
N LEU A 98 13.49 -6.18 0.79
CA LEU A 98 13.37 -5.28 1.93
C LEU A 98 12.89 -3.91 1.46
N HIS A 99 11.80 -3.40 2.04
CA HIS A 99 11.17 -2.17 1.58
C HIS A 99 10.41 -1.40 2.66
N TYR A 100 10.19 -0.11 2.43
CA TYR A 100 9.31 0.76 3.20
C TYR A 100 9.14 2.14 2.54
N GLY A 101 7.99 2.77 2.76
CA GLY A 101 7.73 4.15 2.38
C GLY A 101 8.01 5.13 3.52
N PHE A 102 8.47 6.35 3.21
CA PHE A 102 8.78 7.36 4.22
C PHE A 102 8.79 8.78 3.68
N SER A 103 8.70 9.77 4.56
CA SER A 103 8.87 11.18 4.25
C SER A 103 9.80 11.84 5.25
N PRO A 104 11.07 12.15 4.89
CA PRO A 104 12.01 12.82 5.81
C PRO A 104 11.52 14.19 6.27
N GLN A 105 10.70 14.88 5.45
CA GLN A 105 10.13 16.18 5.74
C GLN A 105 8.77 16.08 6.44
N GLN A 106 8.33 14.87 6.83
CA GLN A 106 7.03 14.60 7.45
C GLN A 106 5.85 15.18 6.67
N ARG A 107 5.93 15.12 5.33
CA ARG A 107 4.86 15.55 4.45
C ARG A 107 3.84 14.44 4.27
N GLN A 108 2.57 14.83 4.25
CA GLN A 108 1.48 13.89 4.03
C GLN A 108 1.51 13.31 2.63
N CYS A 109 1.31 11.99 2.57
CA CYS A 109 1.13 11.24 1.33
C CYS A 109 -0.02 10.24 1.52
N TRP A 110 -0.98 10.26 0.60
CA TRP A 110 -2.03 9.25 0.52
C TRP A 110 -1.70 8.26 -0.57
N PHE A 111 -1.78 6.99 -0.25
CA PHE A 111 -1.42 5.94 -1.19
C PHE A 111 -2.32 4.70 -1.05
N ILE A 112 -2.33 3.88 -2.07
CA ILE A 112 -2.92 2.55 -2.06
C ILE A 112 -1.77 1.55 -2.04
N CYS A 113 -1.89 0.56 -1.16
CA CYS A 113 -1.05 -0.63 -1.11
C CYS A 113 -1.90 -1.84 -1.49
N VAL A 114 -1.45 -2.62 -2.46
CA VAL A 114 -2.04 -3.91 -2.81
C VAL A 114 -0.94 -4.96 -2.75
N VAL A 115 -1.15 -5.97 -1.94
CA VAL A 115 -0.23 -7.11 -1.79
C VAL A 115 -0.90 -8.35 -2.33
N VAL A 116 -0.20 -9.08 -3.19
CA VAL A 116 -0.71 -10.26 -3.90
C VAL A 116 0.14 -11.47 -3.56
N GLY A 117 -0.49 -12.47 -2.96
CA GLY A 117 0.18 -13.71 -2.58
C GLY A 117 0.62 -14.54 -3.79
N PRO A 118 1.74 -15.28 -3.67
CA PRO A 118 2.28 -16.10 -4.74
C PRO A 118 1.28 -17.16 -5.22
N GLU A 119 0.39 -17.62 -4.36
CA GLU A 119 -0.63 -18.63 -4.72
C GLU A 119 -1.61 -18.14 -5.79
N LEU A 120 -1.84 -16.80 -5.87
CA LEU A 120 -2.68 -16.25 -6.95
C LEU A 120 -1.94 -16.31 -8.29
N LEU A 121 -0.65 -16.03 -8.29
CA LEU A 121 0.18 -16.11 -9.50
C LEU A 121 0.25 -17.54 -10.03
N GLU A 122 0.43 -18.51 -9.14
CA GLU A 122 0.41 -19.93 -9.49
C GLU A 122 -0.90 -20.36 -10.15
N ARG A 123 -2.06 -19.91 -9.59
CA ARG A 123 -3.40 -20.19 -10.17
C ARG A 123 -3.55 -19.59 -11.57
N LEU A 124 -2.88 -18.48 -11.84
CA LEU A 124 -2.89 -17.83 -13.16
C LEU A 124 -1.84 -18.39 -14.12
N GLY A 125 -1.09 -19.42 -13.70
CA GLY A 125 -0.01 -20.02 -14.49
C GLY A 125 1.23 -19.11 -14.60
N ALA A 126 1.33 -18.09 -13.77
CA ALA A 126 2.51 -17.26 -13.67
C ALA A 126 3.45 -17.83 -12.59
N ASP A 127 4.73 -17.91 -12.91
CA ASP A 127 5.77 -18.32 -11.95
C ASP A 127 6.28 -17.08 -11.22
N GLU A 128 6.31 -17.10 -9.87
CA GLU A 128 6.90 -16.03 -9.07
C GLU A 128 8.34 -15.71 -9.48
N ARG A 129 9.06 -16.70 -10.03
CA ARG A 129 10.43 -16.55 -10.55
C ARG A 129 10.53 -15.65 -11.78
N VAL A 130 9.43 -15.45 -12.51
CA VAL A 130 9.39 -14.50 -13.64
C VAL A 130 9.62 -13.07 -13.17
N PHE A 131 9.31 -12.80 -11.90
CA PHE A 131 9.50 -11.49 -11.26
C PHE A 131 10.80 -11.43 -10.45
N ASP A 132 11.55 -12.52 -10.35
CA ASP A 132 12.79 -12.59 -9.59
C ASP A 132 13.94 -12.00 -10.39
N GLY A 133 14.42 -10.85 -9.97
CA GLY A 133 15.71 -10.27 -10.35
C GLY A 133 15.69 -9.00 -11.22
N GLU A 134 14.73 -8.78 -12.13
CA GLU A 134 14.79 -7.62 -13.03
C GLU A 134 13.74 -6.52 -12.77
N LEU A 135 12.61 -6.85 -12.17
CA LEU A 135 11.59 -5.85 -11.81
C LEU A 135 11.82 -5.32 -10.40
N LEU A 136 12.96 -4.70 -10.17
CA LEU A 136 13.32 -4.24 -8.82
C LEU A 136 12.36 -3.19 -8.29
N HIS A 137 11.99 -2.25 -9.07
CA HIS A 137 10.94 -1.26 -8.86
C HIS A 137 10.76 -0.49 -10.16
N GLN A 138 9.59 -0.51 -10.71
CA GLN A 138 9.26 0.31 -11.86
C GLN A 138 8.25 1.38 -11.46
N ARG A 139 8.51 2.62 -11.85
CA ARG A 139 7.46 3.63 -11.88
C ARG A 139 6.43 3.17 -12.89
N VAL A 140 5.20 2.97 -12.44
CA VAL A 140 4.07 2.77 -13.35
C VAL A 140 3.52 4.16 -13.69
N PRO A 141 3.73 4.68 -14.93
CA PRO A 141 3.16 5.96 -15.32
C PRO A 141 1.64 5.84 -15.23
N THR A 142 1.00 6.76 -14.53
CA THR A 142 -0.46 6.88 -14.61
C THR A 142 -0.81 7.23 -16.06
N ALA A 143 -1.66 6.43 -16.69
CA ALA A 143 -2.22 6.79 -17.98
C ALA A 143 -2.82 8.18 -17.87
N ALA A 144 -2.26 9.14 -18.60
CA ALA A 144 -2.79 10.49 -18.67
C ALA A 144 -4.29 10.39 -18.98
N ARG A 145 -5.13 10.95 -18.13
CA ARG A 145 -6.57 11.06 -18.41
C ARG A 145 -6.68 11.78 -19.75
N ARG A 146 -7.03 11.05 -20.79
CA ARG A 146 -7.44 11.67 -22.04
C ARG A 146 -8.73 12.43 -21.72
N HIS A 147 -8.63 13.73 -21.55
CA HIS A 147 -9.78 14.59 -21.60
C HIS A 147 -10.30 14.50 -23.04
N SER A 148 -11.33 13.71 -23.26
CA SER A 148 -12.16 13.82 -24.45
C SER A 148 -12.88 15.15 -24.33
N ALA A 149 -12.28 16.22 -24.86
CA ALA A 149 -13.00 17.42 -25.21
C ALA A 149 -13.91 17.04 -26.39
N HIS A 150 -15.15 16.70 -26.11
CA HIS A 150 -16.20 16.73 -27.12
C HIS A 150 -16.49 18.20 -27.39
N LEU A 151 -15.98 18.66 -28.52
CA LEU A 151 -16.45 19.88 -29.16
C LEU A 151 -17.87 19.60 -29.65
N ALA A 152 -18.78 20.43 -29.15
CA ALA A 152 -20.11 20.61 -29.70
C ALA A 152 -20.02 21.38 -31.03
#